data_7f967167d6f0b610a692d3e6b32dc27d
#
_entry.id   7f967167d6f0b610a692d3e6b32dc27d
#
_cell.length_a   1.000
_cell.length_b   1.000
_cell.length_c   1.000
_cell.angle_alpha   90.00
_cell.angle_beta   90.00
_cell.angle_gamma   90.00
#
_symmetry.space_group_name_H-M   'P 1'
#
loop_
_entity.id
_entity.type
_entity.pdbx_description
1 polymer ?
#
loop_
_entity_poly.entity_id
_entity_poly.type
_entity_poly.pdbx_seq_one_letter_code
_entity_poly.pdbx_strand_id
1 'polypeptide(L)'
;MKFIDFFSGVGGFRRGMELAGHECVGFCEFDKFAVAGYTVMHLMTEQEREYISTLPKNKRVAEAGKEEYRHGEWYANDIRRIFAEDIPKADCWCFGFPCQDISVAGKQLGFNGARSSLFFRVIRLVQDFEEKDRPTYLFIENVKNLLSVNGGTDFLKLLIALDESGYDAEWQVINSADYVPQNRERVFIIGHLRGRSTAKVFPIEGADRENSVQIKQIRNIKSVKRDNPNRYRVYDVDGISPTLSKMDGGGLEPCIPIPVFCDMSKSAGIQTYDKAFCLQARYHKGVCNRRKEISGICVPVLTPDRAEKRQNGRRMKGNGEPMFTLTGQDRHGVMISTPDGMAFYAVWYEKYQCYIAIRKLTPRECFRLQGWSDEYFDRAELVNSDSQLYKQAGNGVTVPVIYEIAKRMRANGNISARIVWSDRNGK
;
A
#
# COMPACT_ATOMS: atom_id res chain seq x y z
N MET A 1 -0.20 -25.43 6.52
CA MET A 1 0.73 -25.71 5.42
C MET A 1 2.00 -24.89 5.60
N LYS A 2 3.14 -25.44 5.19
CA LYS A 2 4.39 -24.68 5.07
C LYS A 2 4.41 -23.92 3.75
N PHE A 3 4.89 -22.68 3.76
CA PHE A 3 4.99 -21.88 2.52
C PHE A 3 6.29 -21.06 2.44
N ILE A 4 6.64 -20.67 1.21
CA ILE A 4 7.75 -19.76 0.91
C ILE A 4 7.20 -18.53 0.21
N ASP A 5 7.73 -17.35 0.57
CA ASP A 5 7.34 -16.06 0.03
C ASP A 5 8.44 -15.54 -0.92
N PHE A 6 8.25 -15.70 -2.23
CA PHE A 6 9.17 -15.19 -3.25
C PHE A 6 8.77 -13.78 -3.70
N PHE A 7 9.77 -12.94 -3.95
CA PHE A 7 9.57 -11.51 -4.22
C PHE A 7 8.80 -10.84 -3.08
N SER A 8 9.13 -11.22 -1.86
CA SER A 8 8.30 -11.03 -0.66
C SER A 8 8.00 -9.57 -0.33
N GLY A 9 8.81 -8.62 -0.83
CA GLY A 9 8.70 -7.24 -0.40
C GLY A 9 8.83 -7.13 1.12
N VAL A 10 7.81 -6.57 1.78
CA VAL A 10 7.74 -6.52 3.25
C VAL A 10 6.85 -7.62 3.85
N GLY A 11 6.57 -8.69 3.09
CA GLY A 11 5.89 -9.88 3.61
C GLY A 11 4.36 -9.80 3.62
N GLY A 12 3.76 -9.19 2.61
CA GLY A 12 2.29 -9.14 2.52
C GLY A 12 1.65 -10.51 2.34
N PHE A 13 2.23 -11.38 1.53
CA PHE A 13 1.84 -12.80 1.45
C PHE A 13 2.03 -13.48 2.79
N ARG A 14 3.24 -13.36 3.38
CA ARG A 14 3.53 -13.93 4.69
C ARG A 14 2.44 -13.59 5.69
N ARG A 15 2.14 -12.31 5.87
CA ARG A 15 1.16 -11.88 6.87
C ARG A 15 -0.23 -12.46 6.63
N GLY A 16 -0.71 -12.47 5.38
CA GLY A 16 -2.02 -13.04 5.05
C GLY A 16 -2.08 -14.56 5.24
N MET A 17 -1.03 -15.28 4.86
CA MET A 17 -0.89 -16.72 5.03
C MET A 17 -0.81 -17.12 6.51
N GLU A 18 -0.01 -16.40 7.32
CA GLU A 18 0.10 -16.64 8.77
C GLU A 18 -1.23 -16.38 9.50
N LEU A 19 -1.98 -15.33 9.12
CA LEU A 19 -3.33 -15.08 9.63
C LEU A 19 -4.29 -16.23 9.34
N ALA A 20 -4.08 -16.95 8.22
CA ALA A 20 -4.85 -18.14 7.86
C ALA A 20 -4.34 -19.44 8.54
N GLY A 21 -3.33 -19.35 9.40
CA GLY A 21 -2.79 -20.49 10.15
C GLY A 21 -1.72 -21.29 9.37
N HIS A 22 -1.09 -20.71 8.36
CA HIS A 22 0.02 -21.31 7.63
C HIS A 22 1.37 -20.86 8.19
N GLU A 23 2.43 -21.63 7.96
CA GLU A 23 3.78 -21.43 8.49
C GLU A 23 4.73 -21.00 7.37
N CYS A 24 5.37 -19.82 7.50
CA CYS A 24 6.44 -19.41 6.61
C CYS A 24 7.74 -20.17 6.95
N VAL A 25 8.39 -20.76 5.94
CA VAL A 25 9.67 -21.46 6.12
C VAL A 25 10.81 -20.75 5.41
N GLY A 26 10.53 -19.69 4.68
CA GLY A 26 11.55 -18.89 4.03
C GLY A 26 11.02 -17.85 3.08
N PHE A 27 11.91 -16.96 2.65
CA PHE A 27 11.58 -15.89 1.71
C PHE A 27 12.74 -15.57 0.76
N CYS A 28 12.38 -14.97 -0.38
CA CYS A 28 13.35 -14.47 -1.35
C CYS A 28 13.02 -13.03 -1.73
N GLU A 29 13.96 -12.09 -1.49
CA GLU A 29 13.81 -10.67 -1.82
C GLU A 29 15.15 -10.02 -2.15
N PHE A 30 15.18 -9.25 -3.23
CA PHE A 30 16.40 -8.61 -3.75
C PHE A 30 16.68 -7.23 -3.16
N ASP A 31 15.62 -6.46 -2.86
CA ASP A 31 15.75 -5.10 -2.35
C ASP A 31 16.13 -5.10 -0.87
N LYS A 32 17.36 -4.68 -0.56
CA LYS A 32 17.89 -4.62 0.81
C LYS A 32 17.01 -3.87 1.81
N PHE A 33 16.26 -2.85 1.36
CA PHE A 33 15.34 -2.10 2.22
C PHE A 33 14.08 -2.89 2.53
N ALA A 34 13.60 -3.66 1.56
CA ALA A 34 12.49 -4.57 1.77
C ALA A 34 12.91 -5.73 2.67
N VAL A 35 14.10 -6.33 2.45
CA VAL A 35 14.67 -7.37 3.33
C VAL A 35 14.77 -6.87 4.78
N ALA A 36 15.35 -5.68 5.00
CA ALA A 36 15.44 -5.13 6.34
C ALA A 36 14.05 -4.90 6.97
N GLY A 37 13.10 -4.36 6.18
CA GLY A 37 11.70 -4.19 6.60
C GLY A 37 11.06 -5.52 6.97
N TYR A 38 11.18 -6.53 6.11
CA TYR A 38 10.67 -7.88 6.35
C TYR A 38 11.21 -8.48 7.66
N THR A 39 12.53 -8.39 7.86
CA THR A 39 13.20 -8.94 9.05
C THR A 39 12.69 -8.29 10.34
N VAL A 40 12.62 -6.95 10.40
CA VAL A 40 12.13 -6.26 11.61
C VAL A 40 10.62 -6.46 11.84
N MET A 41 9.85 -6.64 10.78
CA MET A 41 8.41 -6.83 10.87
C MET A 41 8.03 -8.23 11.36
N HIS A 42 8.72 -9.26 10.90
CA HIS A 42 8.29 -10.65 11.04
C HIS A 42 9.22 -11.53 11.86
N LEU A 43 10.52 -11.30 11.84
CA LEU A 43 11.50 -12.26 12.36
C LEU A 43 12.10 -11.83 13.71
N MET A 44 12.44 -10.55 13.84
CA MET A 44 13.08 -10.05 15.06
C MET A 44 12.19 -10.13 16.29
N THR A 45 12.80 -10.48 17.42
CA THR A 45 12.24 -10.34 18.76
C THR A 45 12.10 -8.87 19.15
N GLU A 46 11.36 -8.58 20.23
CA GLU A 46 11.24 -7.20 20.74
C GLU A 46 12.57 -6.63 21.19
N GLN A 47 13.41 -7.44 21.85
CA GLN A 47 14.74 -7.03 22.31
C GLN A 47 15.68 -6.66 21.14
N GLU A 48 15.63 -7.42 20.04
CA GLU A 48 16.42 -7.12 18.85
C GLU A 48 15.96 -5.84 18.18
N ARG A 49 14.64 -5.59 18.09
CA ARG A 49 14.08 -4.32 17.59
C ARG A 49 14.49 -3.14 18.47
N GLU A 50 14.47 -3.31 19.79
CA GLU A 50 14.94 -2.30 20.72
C GLU A 50 16.43 -1.98 20.47
N TYR A 51 17.27 -3.01 20.31
CA TYR A 51 18.68 -2.80 19.95
C TYR A 51 18.82 -2.04 18.61
N ILE A 52 18.09 -2.43 17.55
CA ILE A 52 18.09 -1.72 16.27
C ILE A 52 17.74 -0.24 16.46
N SER A 53 16.79 0.07 17.34
CA SER A 53 16.34 1.45 17.60
C SER A 53 17.45 2.34 18.18
N THR A 54 18.40 1.77 18.91
CA THR A 54 19.54 2.49 19.49
C THR A 54 20.61 2.88 18.45
N LEU A 55 20.64 2.19 17.32
CA LEU A 55 21.63 2.42 16.28
C LEU A 55 21.35 3.71 15.47
N PRO A 56 22.39 4.37 14.94
CA PRO A 56 22.21 5.44 13.95
C PRO A 56 21.39 4.96 12.74
N LYS A 57 20.46 5.78 12.26
CA LYS A 57 19.52 5.40 11.16
C LYS A 57 20.21 4.79 9.93
N ASN A 58 21.37 5.33 9.54
CA ASN A 58 22.14 4.85 8.39
C ASN A 58 22.77 3.45 8.56
N LYS A 59 22.86 2.92 9.78
CA LYS A 59 23.37 1.57 10.06
C LYS A 59 22.29 0.51 10.19
N ARG A 60 21.04 0.91 10.48
CA ARG A 60 19.94 0.00 10.81
C ARG A 60 19.60 -0.99 9.69
N VAL A 61 19.62 -0.53 8.43
CA VAL A 61 19.31 -1.41 7.27
C VAL A 61 20.35 -2.52 7.12
N ALA A 62 21.63 -2.17 7.24
CA ALA A 62 22.71 -3.16 7.13
C ALA A 62 22.68 -4.14 8.31
N GLU A 63 22.41 -3.64 9.51
CA GLU A 63 22.28 -4.46 10.70
C GLU A 63 21.11 -5.45 10.59
N ALA A 64 19.90 -4.95 10.29
CA ALA A 64 18.72 -5.79 10.13
C ALA A 64 18.81 -6.81 8.98
N GLY A 65 19.74 -6.62 8.04
CA GLY A 65 20.00 -7.57 6.95
C GLY A 65 20.86 -8.76 7.33
N LYS A 66 21.42 -8.82 8.55
CA LYS A 66 22.27 -9.92 8.99
C LYS A 66 21.49 -11.23 9.15
N GLU A 67 22.19 -12.34 8.98
CA GLU A 67 21.63 -13.69 9.05
C GLU A 67 21.11 -14.05 10.45
N GLU A 68 21.78 -13.59 11.49
CA GLU A 68 21.43 -13.88 12.89
C GLU A 68 19.98 -13.55 13.24
N TYR A 69 19.41 -12.49 12.64
CA TYR A 69 18.04 -12.07 12.88
C TYR A 69 16.98 -12.88 12.11
N ARG A 70 17.39 -13.88 11.33
CA ARG A 70 16.47 -14.77 10.61
C ARG A 70 16.10 -16.03 11.39
N HIS A 71 16.77 -16.28 12.52
CA HIS A 71 16.49 -17.39 13.43
C HIS A 71 16.41 -18.75 12.72
N GLY A 72 17.24 -18.96 11.69
CA GLY A 72 17.28 -20.20 10.90
C GLY A 72 16.23 -20.29 9.79
N GLU A 73 15.39 -19.27 9.59
CA GLU A 73 14.49 -19.21 8.44
C GLU A 73 15.28 -19.04 7.14
N TRP A 74 14.93 -19.81 6.12
CA TRP A 74 15.62 -19.77 4.83
C TRP A 74 15.46 -18.40 4.14
N TYR A 75 16.57 -17.92 3.58
CA TYR A 75 16.59 -16.68 2.82
C TYR A 75 17.45 -16.77 1.57
N ALA A 76 16.95 -16.22 0.47
CA ALA A 76 17.72 -15.98 -0.73
C ALA A 76 17.57 -14.52 -1.21
N ASN A 77 18.68 -13.95 -1.63
CA ASN A 77 18.70 -12.58 -2.13
C ASN A 77 18.19 -12.49 -3.58
N ASP A 78 18.55 -13.44 -4.43
CA ASP A 78 18.27 -13.35 -5.87
C ASP A 78 17.82 -14.70 -6.43
N ILE A 79 16.56 -14.78 -6.82
CA ILE A 79 15.95 -16.00 -7.37
C ILE A 79 16.67 -16.56 -8.60
N ARG A 80 17.44 -15.73 -9.31
CA ARG A 80 18.21 -16.14 -10.49
C ARG A 80 19.43 -17.00 -10.14
N ARG A 81 19.86 -16.96 -8.87
CA ARG A 81 21.10 -17.58 -8.37
C ARG A 81 20.88 -18.77 -7.46
N ILE A 82 19.64 -19.11 -7.14
CA ILE A 82 19.31 -20.27 -6.30
C ILE A 82 19.02 -21.49 -7.18
N PHE A 83 19.27 -22.67 -6.63
CA PHE A 83 18.93 -23.95 -7.23
C PHE A 83 17.83 -24.64 -6.43
N ALA A 84 17.18 -25.65 -7.02
CA ALA A 84 16.09 -26.36 -6.36
C ALA A 84 16.52 -27.02 -5.03
N GLU A 85 17.75 -27.53 -4.99
CA GLU A 85 18.34 -28.13 -3.79
C GLU A 85 18.55 -27.14 -2.63
N ASP A 86 18.66 -25.85 -2.92
CA ASP A 86 18.82 -24.81 -1.89
C ASP A 86 17.49 -24.46 -1.21
N ILE A 87 16.36 -24.80 -1.82
CA ILE A 87 15.04 -24.36 -1.40
C ILE A 87 14.42 -25.37 -0.44
N PRO A 88 13.97 -24.98 0.76
CA PRO A 88 13.29 -25.89 1.67
C PRO A 88 11.98 -26.40 1.08
N LYS A 89 11.62 -27.64 1.41
CA LYS A 89 10.35 -28.22 0.99
C LYS A 89 9.18 -27.45 1.62
N ALA A 90 8.22 -27.07 0.80
CA ALA A 90 7.03 -26.36 1.23
C ALA A 90 5.79 -26.80 0.46
N ASP A 91 4.63 -26.69 1.08
CA ASP A 91 3.35 -27.06 0.47
C ASP A 91 2.85 -26.00 -0.53
N CYS A 92 3.25 -24.75 -0.33
CA CYS A 92 2.82 -23.63 -1.15
C CYS A 92 3.99 -22.67 -1.45
N TRP A 93 4.09 -22.23 -2.69
CA TRP A 93 4.94 -21.13 -3.09
C TRP A 93 4.09 -19.91 -3.41
N CYS A 94 4.29 -18.83 -2.66
CA CYS A 94 3.62 -17.55 -2.84
C CYS A 94 4.52 -16.59 -3.59
N PHE A 95 4.02 -15.93 -4.65
CA PHE A 95 4.81 -14.93 -5.37
C PHE A 95 3.99 -13.92 -6.17
N GLY A 96 4.38 -12.65 -6.04
CA GLY A 96 3.95 -11.56 -6.90
C GLY A 96 5.12 -11.13 -7.77
N PHE A 97 5.26 -11.67 -8.98
CA PHE A 97 6.39 -11.34 -9.84
C PHE A 97 6.31 -9.91 -10.38
N PRO A 98 7.46 -9.23 -10.61
CA PRO A 98 7.46 -7.82 -11.02
C PRO A 98 6.65 -7.55 -12.28
N CYS A 99 5.69 -6.62 -12.18
CA CYS A 99 4.73 -6.27 -13.23
C CYS A 99 5.13 -5.04 -14.07
N GLN A 100 6.34 -4.51 -13.91
CA GLN A 100 6.74 -3.24 -14.54
C GLN A 100 6.70 -3.26 -16.07
N ASP A 101 6.86 -4.43 -16.66
CA ASP A 101 6.77 -4.63 -18.10
C ASP A 101 5.34 -4.97 -18.57
N ILE A 102 4.43 -5.27 -17.63
CA ILE A 102 3.04 -5.68 -17.86
C ILE A 102 2.06 -4.54 -17.53
N SER A 103 2.38 -3.72 -16.53
CA SER A 103 1.50 -2.68 -16.00
C SER A 103 1.23 -1.57 -17.03
N VAL A 104 -0.01 -1.03 -17.02
CA VAL A 104 -0.41 0.15 -17.82
C VAL A 104 0.49 1.37 -17.53
N ALA A 105 1.02 1.49 -16.33
CA ALA A 105 1.98 2.54 -15.94
C ALA A 105 3.44 2.23 -16.36
N GLY A 106 3.71 1.01 -16.86
CA GLY A 106 5.02 0.54 -17.30
C GLY A 106 5.22 0.63 -18.81
N LYS A 107 6.26 -0.06 -19.31
CA LYS A 107 6.60 -0.09 -20.74
C LYS A 107 5.71 -1.02 -21.57
N GLN A 108 4.83 -1.79 -20.97
CA GLN A 108 3.93 -2.77 -21.59
C GLN A 108 4.64 -3.78 -22.52
N LEU A 109 5.89 -4.16 -22.20
CA LEU A 109 6.67 -5.11 -22.98
C LEU A 109 6.21 -6.56 -22.79
N GLY A 110 5.28 -6.81 -21.84
CA GLY A 110 4.80 -8.13 -21.50
C GLY A 110 5.94 -9.05 -21.04
N PHE A 111 5.88 -10.33 -21.38
CA PHE A 111 6.94 -11.30 -21.06
C PHE A 111 8.24 -11.16 -21.88
N ASN A 112 8.29 -10.26 -22.84
CA ASN A 112 9.53 -9.89 -23.50
C ASN A 112 10.42 -8.97 -22.65
N GLY A 113 9.90 -8.43 -21.53
CA GLY A 113 10.67 -7.66 -20.57
C GLY A 113 11.53 -8.56 -19.65
N ALA A 114 12.74 -8.11 -19.34
CA ALA A 114 13.67 -8.89 -18.51
C ALA A 114 13.16 -9.20 -17.09
N ARG A 115 12.20 -8.42 -16.58
CA ARG A 115 11.63 -8.59 -15.22
C ARG A 115 10.44 -9.55 -15.18
N SER A 116 9.61 -9.56 -16.19
CA SER A 116 8.48 -10.49 -16.30
C SER A 116 8.95 -11.91 -16.59
N SER A 117 10.19 -12.08 -17.11
CA SER A 117 10.84 -13.40 -17.27
C SER A 117 11.10 -14.12 -15.93
N LEU A 118 11.03 -13.41 -14.80
CA LEU A 118 11.22 -14.00 -13.47
C LEU A 118 10.11 -14.99 -13.09
N PHE A 119 8.91 -14.85 -13.65
CA PHE A 119 7.87 -15.88 -13.55
C PHE A 119 8.39 -17.23 -14.04
N PHE A 120 8.94 -17.27 -15.26
CA PHE A 120 9.46 -18.51 -15.84
C PHE A 120 10.66 -19.08 -15.06
N ARG A 121 11.41 -18.20 -14.34
CA ARG A 121 12.46 -18.70 -13.44
C ARG A 121 11.88 -19.46 -12.25
N VAL A 122 10.79 -18.96 -11.64
CA VAL A 122 10.07 -19.69 -10.57
C VAL A 122 9.55 -21.02 -11.11
N ILE A 123 8.92 -21.02 -12.28
CA ILE A 123 8.37 -22.24 -12.90
C ILE A 123 9.48 -23.26 -13.18
N ARG A 124 10.66 -22.82 -13.68
CA ARG A 124 11.79 -23.72 -13.87
C ARG A 124 12.29 -24.32 -12.55
N LEU A 125 12.37 -23.53 -11.49
CA LEU A 125 12.70 -24.06 -10.17
C LEU A 125 11.70 -25.13 -9.71
N VAL A 126 10.41 -24.94 -9.95
CA VAL A 126 9.38 -25.96 -9.67
C VAL A 126 9.63 -27.24 -10.48
N GLN A 127 9.98 -27.11 -11.77
CA GLN A 127 10.25 -28.23 -12.65
C GLN A 127 11.53 -29.00 -12.25
N ASP A 128 12.52 -28.30 -11.68
CA ASP A 128 13.77 -28.89 -11.19
C ASP A 128 13.55 -29.75 -9.94
N PHE A 129 12.42 -29.62 -9.21
CA PHE A 129 12.05 -30.52 -8.12
C PHE A 129 11.51 -31.88 -8.66
N GLU A 130 11.82 -32.96 -7.95
CA GLU A 130 11.11 -34.22 -8.16
C GLU A 130 9.61 -34.02 -7.92
N GLU A 131 8.74 -34.63 -8.70
CA GLU A 131 7.29 -34.43 -8.66
C GLU A 131 6.70 -34.59 -7.24
N LYS A 132 7.19 -35.57 -6.48
CA LYS A 132 6.77 -35.83 -5.09
C LYS A 132 7.07 -34.65 -4.14
N ASP A 133 8.08 -33.85 -4.45
CA ASP A 133 8.59 -32.73 -3.61
C ASP A 133 8.14 -31.36 -4.11
N ARG A 134 7.46 -31.27 -5.27
CA ARG A 134 6.89 -30.02 -5.78
C ARG A 134 5.85 -29.45 -4.82
N PRO A 135 5.73 -28.13 -4.69
CA PRO A 135 4.68 -27.52 -3.88
C PRO A 135 3.28 -27.92 -4.37
N THR A 136 2.39 -28.22 -3.45
CA THR A 136 0.99 -28.59 -3.77
C THR A 136 0.25 -27.42 -4.40
N TYR A 137 0.60 -26.20 -3.98
CA TYR A 137 -0.02 -24.96 -4.44
C TYR A 137 1.04 -23.97 -4.96
N LEU A 138 0.67 -23.27 -6.02
CA LEU A 138 1.33 -22.03 -6.44
C LEU A 138 0.36 -20.87 -6.26
N PHE A 139 0.67 -19.93 -5.38
CA PHE A 139 -0.18 -18.77 -5.10
C PHE A 139 0.43 -17.53 -5.73
N ILE A 140 -0.15 -17.06 -6.82
CA ILE A 140 0.42 -16.06 -7.73
C ILE A 140 -0.45 -14.80 -7.71
N GLU A 141 0.18 -13.63 -7.62
CA GLU A 141 -0.48 -12.32 -7.76
C GLU A 141 0.12 -11.51 -8.90
N ASN A 142 -0.73 -10.78 -9.62
CA ASN A 142 -0.26 -9.77 -10.55
C ASN A 142 -1.33 -8.69 -10.82
N VAL A 143 -0.95 -7.67 -11.59
CA VAL A 143 -1.89 -6.63 -12.03
C VAL A 143 -2.95 -7.20 -12.97
N LYS A 144 -4.19 -6.69 -12.90
CA LYS A 144 -5.29 -7.10 -13.80
C LYS A 144 -4.92 -7.01 -15.27
N ASN A 145 -4.05 -6.06 -15.64
CA ASN A 145 -3.61 -5.88 -17.03
C ASN A 145 -2.89 -7.11 -17.62
N LEU A 146 -2.40 -8.04 -16.80
CA LEU A 146 -1.82 -9.30 -17.25
C LEU A 146 -2.79 -10.10 -18.14
N LEU A 147 -4.11 -9.98 -17.87
CA LEU A 147 -5.14 -10.69 -18.64
C LEU A 147 -5.31 -10.14 -20.07
N SER A 148 -4.88 -8.91 -20.34
CA SER A 148 -5.14 -8.23 -21.61
C SER A 148 -3.88 -7.75 -22.34
N VAL A 149 -2.73 -7.70 -21.68
CA VAL A 149 -1.47 -7.29 -22.31
C VAL A 149 -1.12 -8.23 -23.47
N ASN A 150 -0.64 -7.66 -24.58
CA ASN A 150 -0.35 -8.40 -25.81
C ASN A 150 -1.55 -9.23 -26.33
N GLY A 151 -2.78 -8.69 -26.18
CA GLY A 151 -4.02 -9.39 -26.59
C GLY A 151 -4.31 -10.65 -25.78
N GLY A 152 -3.80 -10.74 -24.54
CA GLY A 152 -3.97 -11.90 -23.66
C GLY A 152 -2.95 -13.03 -23.88
N THR A 153 -2.09 -12.89 -24.87
CA THR A 153 -1.09 -13.93 -25.21
C THR A 153 -0.14 -14.24 -24.04
N ASP A 154 0.23 -13.23 -23.26
CA ASP A 154 1.15 -13.43 -22.12
C ASP A 154 0.46 -14.20 -20.99
N PHE A 155 -0.81 -13.94 -20.73
CA PHE A 155 -1.58 -14.76 -19.77
C PHE A 155 -1.73 -16.21 -20.25
N LEU A 156 -1.95 -16.43 -21.54
CA LEU A 156 -1.98 -17.77 -22.12
C LEU A 156 -0.64 -18.51 -21.95
N LYS A 157 0.50 -17.82 -22.19
CA LYS A 157 1.84 -18.40 -21.94
C LYS A 157 2.04 -18.81 -20.49
N LEU A 158 1.53 -18.01 -19.54
CA LEU A 158 1.55 -18.33 -18.12
C LEU A 158 0.76 -19.60 -17.84
N LEU A 159 -0.45 -19.72 -18.36
CA LEU A 159 -1.29 -20.92 -18.18
C LEU A 159 -0.63 -22.16 -18.78
N ILE A 160 -0.05 -22.06 -19.99
CA ILE A 160 0.68 -23.15 -20.63
C ILE A 160 1.86 -23.60 -19.76
N ALA A 161 2.65 -22.65 -19.22
CA ALA A 161 3.79 -22.99 -18.37
C ALA A 161 3.38 -23.69 -17.06
N LEU A 162 2.23 -23.32 -16.48
CA LEU A 162 1.66 -24.03 -15.33
C LEU A 162 1.22 -25.45 -15.72
N ASP A 163 0.51 -25.61 -16.84
CA ASP A 163 0.04 -26.89 -17.36
C ASP A 163 1.21 -27.85 -17.64
N GLU A 164 2.25 -27.38 -18.36
CA GLU A 164 3.48 -28.14 -18.64
C GLU A 164 4.25 -28.51 -17.37
N SER A 165 4.08 -27.76 -16.29
CA SER A 165 4.69 -28.07 -14.99
C SER A 165 3.84 -28.99 -14.12
N GLY A 166 2.69 -29.45 -14.61
CA GLY A 166 1.80 -30.39 -13.92
C GLY A 166 0.77 -29.72 -13.01
N TYR A 167 0.45 -28.42 -13.23
CA TYR A 167 -0.54 -27.71 -12.42
C TYR A 167 -1.79 -27.38 -13.22
N ASP A 168 -2.94 -27.61 -12.59
CA ASP A 168 -4.21 -27.05 -13.01
C ASP A 168 -4.39 -25.66 -12.38
N ALA A 169 -4.82 -24.67 -13.15
CA ALA A 169 -4.91 -23.29 -12.69
C ALA A 169 -6.35 -22.82 -12.58
N GLU A 170 -6.67 -22.16 -11.47
CA GLU A 170 -7.87 -21.33 -11.33
C GLU A 170 -7.47 -19.89 -11.01
N TRP A 171 -8.27 -18.92 -11.41
CA TRP A 171 -7.98 -17.51 -11.17
C TRP A 171 -9.22 -16.65 -10.98
N GLN A 172 -9.02 -15.53 -10.28
CA GLN A 172 -10.06 -14.50 -10.11
C GLN A 172 -9.42 -13.11 -10.04
N VAL A 173 -10.11 -12.11 -10.59
CA VAL A 173 -9.79 -10.70 -10.33
C VAL A 173 -10.54 -10.29 -9.07
N ILE A 174 -9.79 -9.81 -8.07
CA ILE A 174 -10.35 -9.34 -6.81
C ILE A 174 -9.98 -7.85 -6.65
N ASN A 175 -10.95 -7.06 -6.22
CA ASN A 175 -10.73 -5.67 -5.87
C ASN A 175 -10.50 -5.55 -4.36
N SER A 176 -9.38 -4.94 -3.97
CA SER A 176 -9.10 -4.68 -2.54
C SER A 176 -10.16 -3.79 -1.89
N ALA A 177 -10.96 -3.04 -2.67
CA ALA A 177 -12.04 -2.20 -2.16
C ALA A 177 -13.12 -2.99 -1.40
N ASP A 178 -13.21 -4.30 -1.62
CA ASP A 178 -14.10 -5.18 -0.89
C ASP A 178 -13.63 -5.43 0.56
N TYR A 179 -12.37 -5.13 0.88
CA TYR A 179 -11.72 -5.42 2.17
C TYR A 179 -11.14 -4.19 2.85
N VAL A 180 -10.58 -3.26 2.10
CA VAL A 180 -9.93 -2.03 2.59
C VAL A 180 -10.38 -0.84 1.76
N PRO A 181 -10.33 0.41 2.25
CA PRO A 181 -10.79 1.58 1.49
C PRO A 181 -9.80 1.97 0.37
N GLN A 182 -9.40 0.99 -0.46
CA GLN A 182 -8.53 1.18 -1.61
C GLN A 182 -9.04 0.43 -2.84
N ASN A 183 -9.27 1.13 -3.95
CA ASN A 183 -9.56 0.50 -5.22
C ASN A 183 -8.27 -0.03 -5.84
N ARG A 184 -8.08 -1.36 -5.77
CA ARG A 184 -6.90 -2.05 -6.28
C ARG A 184 -7.31 -3.41 -6.85
N GLU A 185 -7.50 -3.48 -8.16
CA GLU A 185 -7.81 -4.73 -8.84
C GLU A 185 -6.53 -5.52 -9.13
N ARG A 186 -6.53 -6.78 -8.74
CA ARG A 186 -5.43 -7.72 -8.99
C ARG A 186 -5.99 -9.06 -9.46
N VAL A 187 -5.26 -9.73 -10.33
CA VAL A 187 -5.51 -11.13 -10.64
C VAL A 187 -4.74 -12.01 -9.67
N PHE A 188 -5.45 -12.93 -9.05
CA PHE A 188 -4.89 -13.98 -8.21
C PHE A 188 -5.07 -15.30 -8.93
N ILE A 189 -4.02 -16.10 -8.98
CA ILE A 189 -3.99 -17.38 -9.69
C ILE A 189 -3.52 -18.43 -8.69
N ILE A 190 -4.24 -19.54 -8.60
CA ILE A 190 -3.87 -20.69 -7.80
C ILE A 190 -3.57 -21.85 -8.76
N GLY A 191 -2.33 -22.33 -8.72
CA GLY A 191 -1.93 -23.57 -9.38
C GLY A 191 -2.10 -24.73 -8.40
N HIS A 192 -2.76 -25.79 -8.84
CA HIS A 192 -3.00 -27.03 -8.09
C HIS A 192 -2.17 -28.14 -8.70
N LEU A 193 -1.24 -28.73 -7.96
CA LEU A 193 -0.43 -29.85 -8.47
C LEU A 193 -1.32 -31.07 -8.73
N ARG A 194 -1.30 -31.57 -9.96
CA ARG A 194 -2.06 -32.76 -10.37
C ARG A 194 -1.65 -33.99 -9.54
N GLY A 195 -2.61 -34.85 -9.28
CA GLY A 195 -2.38 -36.05 -8.45
C GLY A 195 -2.42 -35.78 -6.95
N ARG A 196 -2.56 -34.53 -6.51
CA ARG A 196 -2.77 -34.18 -5.08
C ARG A 196 -4.20 -33.72 -4.84
N SER A 197 -4.73 -34.07 -3.66
CA SER A 197 -6.05 -33.59 -3.25
C SER A 197 -5.94 -32.12 -2.82
N THR A 198 -6.61 -31.24 -3.56
CA THR A 198 -6.64 -29.79 -3.31
C THR A 198 -8.07 -29.29 -3.26
N ALA A 199 -8.34 -28.28 -2.45
CA ALA A 199 -9.65 -27.64 -2.41
C ALA A 199 -9.74 -26.55 -3.49
N LYS A 200 -10.92 -26.43 -4.11
CA LYS A 200 -11.22 -25.29 -4.98
C LYS A 200 -11.23 -24.01 -4.16
N VAL A 201 -10.53 -22.99 -4.62
CA VAL A 201 -10.35 -21.71 -3.90
C VAL A 201 -11.31 -20.64 -4.42
N PHE A 202 -11.50 -20.54 -5.72
CA PHE A 202 -12.39 -19.55 -6.34
C PHE A 202 -13.75 -20.17 -6.77
N PRO A 203 -14.84 -19.40 -6.84
CA PRO A 203 -14.90 -17.95 -6.62
C PRO A 203 -14.89 -17.56 -5.15
N ILE A 204 -14.31 -16.40 -4.86
CA ILE A 204 -14.50 -15.67 -3.61
C ILE A 204 -15.56 -14.60 -3.91
N GLU A 205 -16.67 -14.67 -3.22
CA GLU A 205 -17.67 -13.61 -3.26
C GLU A 205 -17.12 -12.42 -2.49
N GLY A 206 -17.19 -11.22 -3.08
CA GLY A 206 -16.83 -9.98 -2.40
C GLY A 206 -17.69 -9.84 -1.14
N ALA A 207 -17.12 -9.26 -0.09
CA ALA A 207 -17.94 -8.86 1.05
C ALA A 207 -19.01 -7.91 0.51
N ASP A 208 -20.28 -8.30 0.62
CA ASP A 208 -21.43 -7.47 0.23
C ASP A 208 -21.41 -6.17 1.03
N ARG A 209 -20.63 -5.21 0.58
CA ARG A 209 -20.75 -3.84 1.01
C ARG A 209 -21.77 -3.20 0.10
N GLU A 210 -22.99 -3.03 0.59
CA GLU A 210 -24.10 -2.32 -0.07
C GLU A 210 -23.78 -0.87 -0.48
N ASN A 211 -22.56 -0.40 -0.21
CA ASN A 211 -22.08 0.91 -0.60
C ASN A 211 -20.92 0.78 -1.60
N SER A 212 -21.23 0.95 -2.86
CA SER A 212 -20.24 1.23 -3.91
C SER A 212 -19.64 2.63 -3.68
N VAL A 213 -18.77 2.76 -2.67
CA VAL A 213 -18.04 4.02 -2.44
C VAL A 213 -17.11 4.20 -3.62
N GLN A 214 -17.38 5.19 -4.45
CA GLN A 214 -16.61 5.47 -5.66
C GLN A 214 -15.34 6.28 -5.32
N ILE A 215 -14.31 6.13 -6.15
CA ILE A 215 -13.16 7.04 -6.14
C ILE A 215 -13.67 8.42 -6.53
N LYS A 216 -13.61 9.38 -5.60
CA LYS A 216 -14.01 10.77 -5.85
C LYS A 216 -12.78 11.66 -5.95
N GLN A 217 -12.31 11.92 -7.18
CA GLN A 217 -11.27 12.91 -7.38
C GLN A 217 -11.88 14.31 -7.32
N ILE A 218 -11.39 15.15 -6.41
CA ILE A 218 -11.88 16.53 -6.22
C ILE A 218 -11.14 17.50 -7.13
N ARG A 219 -9.81 17.35 -7.25
CA ARG A 219 -8.95 18.32 -7.92
C ARG A 219 -7.61 17.70 -8.34
N ASN A 220 -6.90 18.44 -9.23
CA ASN A 220 -5.48 18.26 -9.50
C ASN A 220 -4.74 19.53 -9.06
N ILE A 221 -3.68 19.41 -8.24
CA ILE A 221 -2.97 20.55 -7.62
C ILE A 221 -2.12 21.32 -8.63
N LYS A 222 -1.63 20.64 -9.67
CA LYS A 222 -0.80 21.28 -10.72
C LYS A 222 -1.52 21.26 -12.06
N SER A 223 -1.88 22.44 -12.56
CA SER A 223 -2.07 22.65 -14.00
C SER A 223 -0.69 22.67 -14.65
N VAL A 224 -0.15 21.53 -15.02
CA VAL A 224 1.13 21.45 -15.69
C VAL A 224 0.87 21.41 -17.19
N LYS A 225 1.68 22.16 -17.97
CA LYS A 225 1.69 22.15 -19.44
C LYS A 225 2.00 20.76 -20.06
N ARG A 226 2.25 19.75 -19.25
CA ARG A 226 2.31 18.32 -19.60
C ARG A 226 1.23 17.62 -18.79
N ASP A 227 0.19 17.26 -19.50
CA ASP A 227 -0.96 16.56 -18.95
C ASP A 227 -0.56 15.11 -18.57
N ASN A 228 -0.07 14.95 -17.34
CA ASN A 228 0.06 13.62 -16.77
C ASN A 228 -1.13 13.41 -15.83
N PRO A 229 -2.18 12.72 -16.29
CA PRO A 229 -3.43 12.59 -15.56
C PRO A 229 -3.29 11.83 -14.23
N ASN A 230 -2.13 11.21 -13.96
CA ASN A 230 -1.89 10.38 -12.80
C ASN A 230 -1.14 11.08 -11.65
N ARG A 231 -0.76 12.35 -11.80
CA ARG A 231 0.03 13.08 -10.79
C ARG A 231 -0.77 14.16 -10.09
N TYR A 232 -0.44 14.43 -8.82
CA TYR A 232 -0.99 15.53 -8.01
C TYR A 232 -2.51 15.53 -7.89
N ARG A 233 -3.12 14.34 -7.84
CA ARG A 233 -4.56 14.20 -7.68
C ARG A 233 -4.96 14.32 -6.22
N VAL A 234 -6.05 15.06 -5.96
CA VAL A 234 -6.68 15.21 -4.64
C VAL A 234 -7.98 14.42 -4.64
N TYR A 235 -8.15 13.59 -3.64
CA TYR A 235 -9.31 12.72 -3.48
C TYR A 235 -10.16 13.14 -2.28
N ASP A 236 -11.46 12.88 -2.36
CA ASP A 236 -12.39 13.12 -1.26
C ASP A 236 -12.11 12.14 -0.11
N VAL A 237 -12.15 12.63 1.13
CA VAL A 237 -11.94 11.80 2.33
C VAL A 237 -13.06 10.79 2.53
N ASP A 238 -14.26 11.06 1.98
CA ASP A 238 -15.41 10.15 2.02
C ASP A 238 -15.39 9.14 0.86
N GLY A 239 -14.37 9.19 -0.01
CA GLY A 239 -14.17 8.29 -1.12
C GLY A 239 -13.21 7.15 -0.78
N ILE A 240 -13.10 6.16 -1.69
CA ILE A 240 -12.05 5.16 -1.60
C ILE A 240 -10.75 5.67 -2.22
N SER A 241 -9.61 5.23 -1.69
CA SER A 241 -8.30 5.55 -2.24
C SER A 241 -8.08 4.87 -3.59
N PRO A 242 -7.42 5.54 -4.55
CA PRO A 242 -6.96 4.87 -5.77
C PRO A 242 -5.90 3.82 -5.44
N THR A 243 -5.57 2.97 -6.42
CA THR A 243 -4.45 2.05 -6.31
C THR A 243 -3.16 2.81 -5.96
N LEU A 244 -2.51 2.43 -4.87
CA LEU A 244 -1.20 2.94 -4.54
C LEU A 244 -0.19 2.44 -5.58
N SER A 245 0.49 3.36 -6.24
CA SER A 245 1.61 3.07 -7.12
C SER A 245 2.90 3.00 -6.32
N LYS A 246 4.03 2.74 -6.98
CA LYS A 246 5.37 2.69 -6.37
C LYS A 246 5.80 4.00 -5.66
N MET A 247 5.09 5.10 -5.91
CA MET A 247 5.25 6.40 -5.24
C MET A 247 6.70 6.90 -5.08
N ASP A 248 7.51 6.73 -6.11
CA ASP A 248 8.93 7.17 -6.16
C ASP A 248 9.10 8.71 -6.17
N GLY A 249 8.11 9.45 -5.72
CA GLY A 249 8.05 10.90 -5.82
C GLY A 249 7.40 11.37 -7.12
N GLY A 250 7.61 12.64 -7.46
CA GLY A 250 7.07 13.23 -8.68
C GLY A 250 5.57 13.48 -8.67
N GLY A 251 4.90 13.43 -7.49
CA GLY A 251 3.48 13.73 -7.31
C GLY A 251 2.55 12.56 -7.63
N LEU A 252 3.04 11.32 -7.52
CA LEU A 252 2.24 10.11 -7.65
C LEU A 252 1.50 9.75 -6.37
N GLU A 253 1.90 10.31 -5.24
CA GLU A 253 1.28 10.11 -3.94
C GLU A 253 -0.14 10.71 -3.94
N PRO A 254 -1.16 9.95 -3.49
CA PRO A 254 -2.50 10.48 -3.32
C PRO A 254 -2.52 11.61 -2.30
N CYS A 255 -3.27 12.67 -2.59
CA CYS A 255 -3.48 13.79 -1.69
C CYS A 255 -4.93 13.82 -1.22
N ILE A 256 -5.14 14.25 0.01
CA ILE A 256 -6.47 14.46 0.59
C ILE A 256 -6.61 15.90 1.11
N PRO A 257 -7.81 16.48 1.10
CA PRO A 257 -8.08 17.72 1.81
C PRO A 257 -8.15 17.44 3.31
N ILE A 258 -7.55 18.30 4.12
CA ILE A 258 -7.74 18.31 5.57
C ILE A 258 -8.48 19.58 5.94
N PRO A 259 -9.60 19.48 6.69
CA PRO A 259 -10.19 20.64 7.30
C PRO A 259 -9.18 21.23 8.30
N VAL A 260 -8.83 22.50 8.12
CA VAL A 260 -7.95 23.19 9.07
C VAL A 260 -8.82 24.02 9.99
N PHE A 261 -9.15 23.45 11.14
CA PHE A 261 -9.82 24.15 12.22
C PHE A 261 -8.76 24.67 13.19
N CYS A 262 -8.60 25.97 13.24
CA CYS A 262 -7.73 26.61 14.21
C CYS A 262 -8.55 27.03 15.40
N ASP A 263 -8.42 26.38 16.55
CA ASP A 263 -8.87 26.94 17.82
C ASP A 263 -7.75 27.86 18.35
N MET A 264 -7.96 29.15 18.17
CA MET A 264 -7.03 30.19 18.64
C MET A 264 -7.36 30.66 20.05
N SER A 265 -8.31 30.03 20.74
CA SER A 265 -8.79 30.42 22.08
C SER A 265 -7.99 29.81 23.23
N LYS A 266 -7.11 28.81 22.96
CA LYS A 266 -6.33 28.12 24.00
C LYS A 266 -4.84 28.37 23.90
N SER A 267 -4.20 28.53 25.05
CA SER A 267 -2.77 28.85 25.23
C SER A 267 -1.79 27.73 24.85
N ALA A 268 -2.25 26.63 24.21
CA ALA A 268 -1.51 25.41 23.97
C ALA A 268 -1.08 25.16 22.50
N GLY A 269 -1.09 26.19 21.65
CA GLY A 269 -0.68 26.06 20.24
C GLY A 269 -1.83 25.74 19.28
N ILE A 270 -1.59 25.82 17.98
CA ILE A 270 -2.57 25.42 16.95
C ILE A 270 -2.78 23.92 17.10
N GLN A 271 -3.97 23.52 17.52
CA GLN A 271 -4.37 22.13 17.52
C GLN A 271 -5.22 21.87 16.27
N THR A 272 -4.80 20.91 15.47
CA THR A 272 -5.61 20.37 14.38
C THR A 272 -6.51 19.28 14.95
N TYR A 273 -7.79 19.34 14.62
CA TYR A 273 -8.78 18.36 15.10
C TYR A 273 -9.44 17.67 13.90
N ASP A 274 -9.75 16.41 14.05
CA ASP A 274 -10.44 15.60 13.02
C ASP A 274 -11.92 15.98 12.86
N LYS A 275 -12.47 16.78 13.77
CA LYS A 275 -13.87 17.23 13.76
C LYS A 275 -13.96 18.73 13.94
N ALA A 276 -14.87 19.32 13.16
CA ALA A 276 -15.20 20.75 13.31
C ALA A 276 -15.74 21.06 14.72
N PHE A 277 -15.22 22.12 15.33
CA PHE A 277 -15.85 22.70 16.51
C PHE A 277 -17.19 23.31 16.13
N CYS A 278 -18.08 23.38 17.11
CA CYS A 278 -19.33 24.13 16.97
C CYS A 278 -19.04 25.56 16.56
N LEU A 279 -19.55 25.98 15.40
CA LEU A 279 -19.41 27.36 14.89
C LEU A 279 -20.09 28.32 15.86
N GLN A 280 -19.31 29.19 16.49
CA GLN A 280 -19.84 30.22 17.35
C GLN A 280 -20.26 31.45 16.52
N ALA A 281 -21.32 32.13 16.93
CA ALA A 281 -21.87 33.32 16.24
C ALA A 281 -20.87 34.51 16.06
N ARG A 282 -19.68 34.39 16.63
CA ARG A 282 -18.59 35.39 16.55
C ARG A 282 -17.59 35.14 15.42
N TYR A 283 -17.67 34.05 14.68
CA TYR A 283 -16.73 33.72 13.60
C TYR A 283 -16.67 34.75 12.48
N HIS A 284 -17.76 35.51 12.29
CA HIS A 284 -17.81 36.63 11.31
C HIS A 284 -16.88 37.80 11.64
N LYS A 285 -16.34 37.88 12.87
CA LYS A 285 -15.44 38.96 13.31
C LYS A 285 -13.95 38.72 13.00
N GLY A 286 -13.62 37.63 12.35
CA GLY A 286 -12.23 37.27 12.01
C GLY A 286 -11.41 36.86 13.23
N VAL A 287 -10.12 36.60 12.99
CA VAL A 287 -9.15 36.18 14.02
C VAL A 287 -9.02 37.27 15.08
N CYS A 288 -9.37 36.96 16.33
CA CYS A 288 -9.35 37.92 17.43
C CYS A 288 -7.92 38.12 17.93
N ASN A 289 -7.43 39.37 17.86
CA ASN A 289 -6.08 39.76 18.26
C ASN A 289 -6.03 40.13 19.76
N ARG A 290 -6.35 39.21 20.67
CA ARG A 290 -6.16 39.43 22.11
C ARG A 290 -4.82 38.82 22.54
N ARG A 291 -3.99 39.60 23.21
CA ARG A 291 -2.58 39.36 23.60
C ARG A 291 -2.27 38.03 24.32
N LYS A 292 -3.23 37.18 24.62
CA LYS A 292 -3.06 35.90 25.33
C LYS A 292 -3.56 34.65 24.56
N GLU A 293 -4.02 34.82 23.32
CA GLU A 293 -4.74 33.75 22.60
C GLU A 293 -4.14 33.42 21.20
N ILE A 294 -2.93 33.91 20.90
CA ILE A 294 -2.30 33.65 19.60
C ILE A 294 -1.37 32.46 19.75
N SER A 295 -1.78 31.31 19.20
CA SER A 295 -0.98 30.09 19.23
C SER A 295 -0.51 29.63 17.87
N GLY A 296 -0.64 30.39 16.82
CA GLY A 296 -0.12 30.07 15.48
C GLY A 296 0.03 31.30 14.62
N ILE A 297 1.03 31.25 13.73
CA ILE A 297 1.29 32.31 12.76
C ILE A 297 0.51 31.99 11.49
N CYS A 298 -0.65 32.61 11.31
CA CYS A 298 -1.35 32.60 10.02
C CYS A 298 -0.79 33.76 9.18
N VAL A 299 -0.07 33.45 8.12
CA VAL A 299 0.46 34.46 7.19
C VAL A 299 -0.48 34.58 6.01
N PRO A 300 -1.10 35.75 5.76
CA PRO A 300 -1.93 35.95 4.58
C PRO A 300 -1.12 35.77 3.29
N VAL A 301 -1.64 34.96 2.38
CA VAL A 301 -1.01 34.67 1.10
C VAL A 301 -1.97 35.00 -0.04
N LEU A 302 -1.49 35.76 -1.02
CA LEU A 302 -2.22 36.06 -2.25
C LEU A 302 -2.01 34.94 -3.26
N THR A 303 -3.08 34.41 -3.85
CA THR A 303 -3.04 33.31 -4.84
C THR A 303 -2.19 32.11 -4.39
N PRO A 304 -2.59 31.38 -3.33
CA PRO A 304 -1.81 30.29 -2.73
C PRO A 304 -1.56 29.12 -3.72
N ASP A 305 -2.42 28.94 -4.72
CA ASP A 305 -2.29 27.97 -5.80
C ASP A 305 -1.21 28.33 -6.83
N ARG A 306 -0.61 29.53 -6.73
CA ARG A 306 0.47 30.02 -7.61
C ARG A 306 1.69 30.52 -6.85
N ALA A 307 1.95 30.02 -5.68
CA ALA A 307 3.02 30.50 -4.79
C ALA A 307 4.43 30.55 -5.43
N GLU A 308 4.70 29.65 -6.38
CA GLU A 308 6.00 29.56 -7.06
C GLU A 308 6.14 30.43 -8.34
N LYS A 309 5.06 31.07 -8.82
CA LYS A 309 5.15 31.95 -10.00
C LYS A 309 5.60 33.34 -9.62
N ARG A 310 6.68 33.84 -10.25
CA ARG A 310 7.10 35.24 -10.16
C ARG A 310 6.02 36.16 -10.77
N GLN A 311 5.29 36.85 -9.94
CA GLN A 311 4.53 38.05 -10.30
C GLN A 311 5.20 39.25 -9.62
N ASN A 312 5.10 40.42 -10.24
CA ASN A 312 5.58 41.66 -9.64
C ASN A 312 4.72 41.97 -8.38
N GLY A 313 5.36 42.01 -7.22
CA GLY A 313 4.73 42.36 -5.97
C GLY A 313 4.89 41.34 -4.82
N ARG A 314 4.68 41.83 -3.60
CA ARG A 314 4.77 41.03 -2.36
C ARG A 314 3.56 40.11 -2.26
N ARG A 315 3.76 38.79 -2.14
CA ARG A 315 2.70 37.81 -2.06
C ARG A 315 2.36 37.36 -0.65
N MET A 316 3.28 37.52 0.27
CA MET A 316 3.13 37.15 1.66
C MET A 316 3.19 38.39 2.52
N LYS A 317 2.32 38.48 3.48
CA LYS A 317 2.37 39.51 4.53
C LYS A 317 3.20 38.99 5.69
N GLY A 318 3.83 39.90 6.43
CA GLY A 318 4.50 39.57 7.65
C GLY A 318 3.52 39.25 8.78
N ASN A 319 4.05 38.70 9.88
CA ASN A 319 3.23 38.41 11.05
C ASN A 319 2.62 39.69 11.62
N GLY A 320 1.31 39.72 11.77
CA GLY A 320 0.54 40.89 12.29
C GLY A 320 0.24 41.95 11.25
N GLU A 321 0.64 41.81 9.99
CA GLU A 321 0.22 42.73 8.93
C GLU A 321 -1.25 42.45 8.50
N PRO A 322 -2.01 43.49 8.12
CA PRO A 322 -3.37 43.32 7.64
C PRO A 322 -3.39 42.52 6.31
N MET A 323 -4.49 41.82 6.07
CA MET A 323 -4.69 41.06 4.83
C MET A 323 -4.56 41.96 3.57
N PHE A 324 -4.26 41.30 2.44
CA PHE A 324 -4.32 41.96 1.15
C PHE A 324 -5.74 42.44 0.84
N THR A 325 -5.86 43.51 0.07
CA THR A 325 -7.14 43.99 -0.42
C THR A 325 -7.84 42.91 -1.22
N LEU A 326 -9.11 42.65 -0.90
CA LEU A 326 -9.92 41.64 -1.63
C LEU A 326 -10.21 42.17 -3.03
N THR A 327 -9.76 41.45 -4.05
CA THR A 327 -10.12 41.70 -5.44
C THR A 327 -10.98 40.54 -5.94
N GLY A 328 -11.85 40.80 -6.92
CA GLY A 328 -12.72 39.75 -7.48
C GLY A 328 -12.00 38.66 -8.26
N GLN A 329 -10.69 38.81 -8.52
CA GLN A 329 -9.89 37.89 -9.33
C GLN A 329 -8.83 37.11 -8.55
N ASP A 330 -8.47 37.58 -7.34
CA ASP A 330 -7.43 36.96 -6.53
C ASP A 330 -8.02 36.02 -5.50
N ARG A 331 -7.46 34.80 -5.43
CA ARG A 331 -7.78 33.85 -4.35
C ARG A 331 -6.90 34.16 -3.15
N HIS A 332 -7.54 34.40 -2.02
CA HIS A 332 -6.87 34.61 -0.76
C HIS A 332 -6.76 33.29 0.00
N GLY A 333 -5.66 33.09 0.68
CA GLY A 333 -5.42 31.95 1.53
C GLY A 333 -4.60 32.33 2.75
N VAL A 334 -4.43 31.41 3.64
CA VAL A 334 -3.55 31.52 4.81
C VAL A 334 -2.49 30.44 4.76
N MET A 335 -1.26 30.81 5.10
CA MET A 335 -0.19 29.86 5.34
C MET A 335 -0.16 29.52 6.82
N ILE A 336 -0.19 28.24 7.14
CA ILE A 336 -0.13 27.74 8.50
C ILE A 336 1.19 26.99 8.64
N SER A 337 2.01 27.39 9.60
CA SER A 337 3.23 26.66 9.96
C SER A 337 2.94 25.78 11.16
N THR A 338 3.25 24.49 11.03
CA THR A 338 3.16 23.54 12.14
C THR A 338 4.44 23.54 12.97
N PRO A 339 4.43 23.02 14.22
CA PRO A 339 5.61 22.90 15.07
C PRO A 339 6.77 22.16 14.41
N ASP A 340 6.49 21.23 13.50
CA ASP A 340 7.44 20.42 12.73
C ASP A 340 8.04 21.18 11.54
N GLY A 341 7.72 22.46 11.36
CA GLY A 341 8.24 23.29 10.28
C GLY A 341 7.56 23.08 8.91
N MET A 342 6.52 22.26 8.82
CA MET A 342 5.72 22.12 7.60
C MET A 342 4.81 23.33 7.42
N ALA A 343 4.86 23.97 6.25
CA ALA A 343 3.96 25.02 5.87
C ALA A 343 2.84 24.47 4.98
N PHE A 344 1.60 24.71 5.39
CA PHE A 344 0.41 24.37 4.60
C PHE A 344 -0.26 25.63 4.09
N TYR A 345 -0.71 25.57 2.84
CA TYR A 345 -1.56 26.61 2.26
C TYR A 345 -3.01 26.17 2.40
N ALA A 346 -3.77 26.80 3.27
CA ALA A 346 -5.19 26.56 3.40
C ALA A 346 -5.98 27.45 2.43
N VAL A 347 -6.93 26.86 1.74
CA VAL A 347 -7.81 27.52 0.78
C VAL A 347 -9.25 27.35 1.23
N TRP A 348 -10.05 28.45 1.16
CA TRP A 348 -11.48 28.34 1.44
C TRP A 348 -12.16 27.42 0.41
N TYR A 349 -12.94 26.49 0.89
CA TYR A 349 -13.67 25.54 0.05
C TYR A 349 -15.17 25.61 0.37
N GLU A 350 -15.93 26.11 -0.60
CA GLU A 350 -17.36 26.40 -0.41
C GLU A 350 -18.19 25.17 -0.02
N LYS A 351 -17.90 24.01 -0.60
CA LYS A 351 -18.65 22.78 -0.33
C LYS A 351 -18.68 22.42 1.16
N TYR A 352 -17.58 22.63 1.86
CA TYR A 352 -17.46 22.30 3.30
C TYR A 352 -17.52 23.52 4.22
N GLN A 353 -17.68 24.73 3.65
CA GLN A 353 -17.74 25.99 4.41
C GLN A 353 -16.59 26.14 5.40
N CYS A 354 -15.38 25.71 5.02
CA CYS A 354 -14.19 25.77 5.84
C CYS A 354 -12.92 25.99 5.00
N TYR A 355 -11.83 26.39 5.66
CA TYR A 355 -10.51 26.34 5.05
C TYR A 355 -10.00 24.90 5.03
N ILE A 356 -9.52 24.45 3.88
CA ILE A 356 -8.88 23.15 3.72
C ILE A 356 -7.41 23.32 3.35
N ALA A 357 -6.54 22.51 3.92
CA ALA A 357 -5.20 22.29 3.45
C ALA A 357 -5.15 20.98 2.69
N ILE A 358 -4.22 20.88 1.73
CA ILE A 358 -4.04 19.67 0.92
C ILE A 358 -2.71 19.05 1.32
N ARG A 359 -2.73 17.79 1.72
CA ARG A 359 -1.54 17.03 2.03
C ARG A 359 -1.53 15.68 1.31
N LYS A 360 -0.35 15.10 1.19
CA LYS A 360 -0.20 13.70 0.79
C LYS A 360 -0.67 12.77 1.90
N LEU A 361 -1.09 11.57 1.53
CA LEU A 361 -1.19 10.48 2.50
C LEU A 361 0.18 10.22 3.12
N THR A 362 0.20 9.94 4.41
CA THR A 362 1.41 9.51 5.10
C THR A 362 1.76 8.06 4.74
N PRO A 363 3.02 7.62 4.92
CA PRO A 363 3.39 6.21 4.73
C PRO A 363 2.53 5.27 5.58
N ARG A 364 2.22 5.64 6.82
CA ARG A 364 1.35 4.89 7.74
C ARG A 364 -0.06 4.69 7.17
N GLU A 365 -0.67 5.74 6.63
CA GLU A 365 -1.97 5.65 5.97
C GLU A 365 -1.90 4.72 4.75
N CYS A 366 -0.82 4.75 3.98
CA CYS A 366 -0.61 3.85 2.85
C CYS A 366 -0.48 2.38 3.29
N PHE A 367 0.17 2.10 4.42
CA PHE A 367 0.23 0.75 5.01
C PHE A 367 -1.15 0.29 5.47
N ARG A 368 -1.91 1.15 6.16
CA ARG A 368 -3.31 0.86 6.55
C ARG A 368 -4.20 0.53 5.34
N LEU A 369 -4.02 1.23 4.21
CA LEU A 369 -4.71 0.95 2.95
C LEU A 369 -4.32 -0.41 2.34
N GLN A 370 -3.20 -1.01 2.73
CA GLN A 370 -2.82 -2.37 2.38
C GLN A 370 -3.23 -3.40 3.46
N GLY A 371 -3.92 -2.95 4.52
CA GLY A 371 -4.40 -3.82 5.58
C GLY A 371 -3.37 -4.16 6.66
N TRP A 372 -2.27 -3.40 6.76
CA TRP A 372 -1.31 -3.52 7.85
C TRP A 372 -1.81 -2.83 9.11
N SER A 373 -1.52 -3.42 10.28
CA SER A 373 -1.70 -2.75 11.57
C SER A 373 -0.57 -1.74 11.83
N ASP A 374 -0.84 -0.78 12.72
CA ASP A 374 0.16 0.22 13.10
C ASP A 374 1.41 -0.40 13.71
N GLU A 375 1.28 -1.49 14.46
CA GLU A 375 2.39 -2.23 15.02
C GLU A 375 3.41 -2.68 13.96
N TYR A 376 2.92 -3.24 12.83
CA TYR A 376 3.80 -3.63 11.72
C TYR A 376 4.42 -2.42 11.03
N PHE A 377 3.68 -1.33 10.92
CA PHE A 377 4.22 -0.08 10.39
C PHE A 377 5.34 0.47 11.29
N ASP A 378 5.13 0.53 12.60
CA ASP A 378 6.11 1.00 13.57
C ASP A 378 7.42 0.21 13.49
N ARG A 379 7.33 -1.12 13.33
CA ARG A 379 8.48 -1.98 13.07
C ARG A 379 9.19 -1.60 11.77
N ALA A 380 8.47 -1.46 10.66
CA ALA A 380 9.05 -1.11 9.35
C ALA A 380 9.75 0.26 9.35
N GLU A 381 9.20 1.24 10.08
CA GLU A 381 9.72 2.61 10.21
C GLU A 381 11.07 2.65 10.93
N LEU A 382 11.39 1.66 11.77
CA LEU A 382 12.70 1.56 12.45
C LEU A 382 13.87 1.58 11.48
N VAL A 383 13.73 0.96 10.30
CA VAL A 383 14.82 0.74 9.35
C VAL A 383 14.62 1.48 8.02
N ASN A 384 13.42 1.96 7.71
CA ASN A 384 13.09 2.54 6.41
C ASN A 384 12.81 4.05 6.51
N SER A 385 13.15 4.77 5.45
CA SER A 385 12.71 6.15 5.23
C SER A 385 11.30 6.18 4.64
N ASP A 386 10.61 7.33 4.74
CA ASP A 386 9.30 7.52 4.15
C ASP A 386 9.24 7.11 2.67
N SER A 387 10.25 7.45 1.89
CA SER A 387 10.34 7.11 0.47
C SER A 387 10.37 5.58 0.25
N GLN A 388 11.06 4.83 1.12
CA GLN A 388 11.07 3.37 1.05
C GLN A 388 9.74 2.78 1.53
N LEU A 389 9.15 3.34 2.59
CA LEU A 389 7.84 2.92 3.09
C LEU A 389 6.73 3.13 2.04
N TYR A 390 6.70 4.28 1.35
CA TYR A 390 5.79 4.49 0.22
C TYR A 390 5.98 3.46 -0.89
N LYS A 391 7.24 3.18 -1.27
CA LYS A 391 7.58 2.18 -2.27
C LYS A 391 7.09 0.79 -1.86
N GLN A 392 7.30 0.41 -0.61
CA GLN A 392 6.90 -0.88 -0.04
C GLN A 392 5.37 -1.02 -0.01
N ALA A 393 4.64 0.00 0.43
CA ALA A 393 3.19 0.01 0.40
C ALA A 393 2.63 -0.13 -1.04
N GLY A 394 3.22 0.59 -2.00
CA GLY A 394 2.76 0.54 -3.39
C GLY A 394 3.02 -0.80 -4.09
N ASN A 395 4.17 -1.43 -3.80
CA ASN A 395 4.54 -2.73 -4.37
C ASN A 395 3.87 -3.91 -3.65
N GLY A 396 3.43 -3.73 -2.40
CA GLY A 396 2.88 -4.80 -1.58
C GLY A 396 1.52 -5.32 -2.07
N VAL A 397 1.14 -6.49 -1.61
CA VAL A 397 -0.20 -7.07 -1.76
C VAL A 397 -1.10 -6.64 -0.60
N THR A 398 -2.41 -6.65 -0.81
CA THR A 398 -3.38 -6.32 0.23
C THR A 398 -3.57 -7.51 1.17
N VAL A 399 -3.11 -7.39 2.40
CA VAL A 399 -3.07 -8.48 3.40
C VAL A 399 -4.42 -9.18 3.62
N PRO A 400 -5.55 -8.46 3.80
CA PRO A 400 -6.86 -9.12 3.95
C PRO A 400 -7.28 -9.95 2.75
N VAL A 401 -6.90 -9.57 1.53
CA VAL A 401 -7.20 -10.35 0.32
C VAL A 401 -6.42 -11.67 0.33
N ILE A 402 -5.13 -11.62 0.67
CA ILE A 402 -4.32 -12.84 0.81
C ILE A 402 -4.91 -13.75 1.87
N TYR A 403 -5.31 -13.22 3.03
CA TYR A 403 -5.96 -13.99 4.08
C TYR A 403 -7.24 -14.69 3.60
N GLU A 404 -8.12 -13.97 2.87
CA GLU A 404 -9.37 -14.54 2.35
C GLU A 404 -9.15 -15.69 1.35
N ILE A 405 -8.11 -15.62 0.55
CA ILE A 405 -7.70 -16.68 -0.36
C ILE A 405 -7.09 -17.84 0.45
N ALA A 406 -6.11 -17.55 1.31
CA ALA A 406 -5.32 -18.53 2.04
C ALA A 406 -6.16 -19.43 2.96
N LYS A 407 -7.18 -18.88 3.63
CA LYS A 407 -8.06 -19.67 4.51
C LYS A 407 -8.86 -20.77 3.78
N ARG A 408 -8.97 -20.71 2.44
CA ARG A 408 -9.61 -21.72 1.61
C ARG A 408 -8.64 -22.79 1.12
N MET A 409 -7.32 -22.51 1.20
CA MET A 409 -6.27 -23.45 0.85
C MET A 409 -6.07 -24.44 2.02
N ARG A 410 -6.10 -25.73 1.76
CA ARG A 410 -5.99 -26.77 2.81
C ARG A 410 -4.83 -27.68 2.52
N ALA A 411 -4.10 -28.08 3.57
CA ALA A 411 -3.10 -29.13 3.47
C ALA A 411 -3.76 -30.49 3.21
N ASN A 412 -3.07 -31.34 2.45
CA ASN A 412 -3.47 -32.74 2.29
C ASN A 412 -3.60 -33.42 3.66
N GLY A 413 -4.78 -33.90 4.01
CA GLY A 413 -4.98 -34.76 5.19
C GLY A 413 -6.08 -34.38 6.20
N ASN A 414 -6.67 -33.19 6.14
CA ASN A 414 -7.76 -32.83 7.06
C ASN A 414 -9.11 -32.70 6.33
N ILE A 415 -9.65 -33.84 5.84
CA ILE A 415 -11.09 -33.96 5.57
C ILE A 415 -11.73 -34.38 6.89
N SER A 416 -11.98 -33.42 7.78
CA SER A 416 -12.89 -33.61 8.90
C SER A 416 -13.63 -32.31 9.21
N ALA A 417 -14.58 -31.99 8.33
CA ALA A 417 -15.77 -31.26 8.74
C ALA A 417 -16.96 -31.97 8.10
N ARG A 418 -17.53 -32.91 8.84
CA ARG A 418 -18.88 -33.42 8.59
C ARG A 418 -19.79 -32.20 8.44
N ILE A 419 -20.23 -31.93 7.21
CA ILE A 419 -21.46 -31.19 6.97
C ILE A 419 -22.57 -32.17 7.38
N VAL A 420 -23.02 -32.08 8.62
CA VAL A 420 -24.27 -32.73 9.07
C VAL A 420 -25.39 -31.89 8.49
N TRP A 421 -25.89 -32.32 7.35
CA TRP A 421 -27.22 -31.91 6.91
C TRP A 421 -28.20 -32.55 7.89
N SER A 422 -28.70 -31.79 8.87
CA SER A 422 -29.88 -32.20 9.59
C SER A 422 -31.09 -32.03 8.69
N ASP A 423 -31.53 -33.12 8.12
CA ASP A 423 -32.89 -33.22 7.57
C ASP A 423 -33.90 -32.83 8.66
N ARG A 424 -34.43 -31.63 8.57
CA ARG A 424 -35.69 -31.31 9.26
C ARG A 424 -36.84 -31.56 8.31
N ASN A 425 -37.16 -32.80 8.11
CA ASN A 425 -38.51 -33.22 7.78
C ASN A 425 -39.07 -33.96 8.96
N GLY A 426 -40.11 -33.39 9.57
CA GLY A 426 -40.81 -34.02 10.66
C GLY A 426 -41.96 -33.18 11.21
N LYS A 427 -43.10 -33.23 10.50
CA LYS A 427 -44.44 -32.87 10.94
C LYS A 427 -44.71 -31.43 11.34
#